data_270db54752d192926ff67f963bca398c
#
_entry.id   270db54752d192926ff67f963bca398c
#
_cell.length_a   1.000
_cell.length_b   1.000
_cell.length_c   1.000
_cell.angle_alpha   90.00
_cell.angle_beta   90.00
_cell.angle_gamma   90.00
#
_symmetry.space_group_name_H-M   'P 1'
#
loop_
_entity.id
_entity.type
_entity.pdbx_description
1 polymer ?
#
loop_
_entity_poly.entity_id
_entity_poly.type
_entity_poly.pdbx_seq_one_letter_code
_entity_poly.pdbx_strand_id
1 'polypeptide(L)'
;EISACLVGSEMCIRDRLKDRITNLDEIKAYQTAASLKSDFERSELNKDKTGVEIKGIKAINPATGKEIPIWVSDYVLITYGTGAIMAVPAHDERDYAFATKFGLNIVPVIEGGDVSKEAYSGDGVHINSDFLNGMNKQDAIAKMISWIEEKGIGTKKVNYKLRDWVFSRQRYWGEPIPMVHCDKCGWVPVPEDQLPLVLPDVKDYEPGENGESPLAKHTEWTETTCPHCGGHATRETDTMPQWAGSSWYFLRYMDPHNDKALASKEALEYWSPVDWYNGGMEHTTLHLLYSRFWHKFLYDIGVVPTKEPYAKRTSHGMILGSNGEKMSKSKGNVVNPDDVVNEYGADTLRVYEMFMGPFDQTAPWSVDSIRGCSKFLDRVWNMQEILVDDGTNEYSKQFEKMMHQAIKKVSSDIEEMKFNTSVSTFMTMVNEFYKAKKINKAEFRTFLQLLNPFAPHITEELNEKIGFTQTLAETPWPTFDEEKTKEDVINLPIQVNGKLRANIDIAVNSDEETIKTAVHLSLIHISEPTRQAEI
;
A
#
# COMPACT_ATOMS: atom_id res chain seq x y z
N GLU A 1 -6.09 -39.36 13.32
CA GLU A 1 -6.71 -38.93 14.59
C GLU A 1 -6.60 -37.42 14.70
N ILE A 2 -7.70 -36.70 14.54
CA ILE A 2 -7.80 -35.33 15.00
C ILE A 2 -7.63 -35.42 16.51
N SER A 3 -6.44 -35.16 16.99
CA SER A 3 -6.09 -35.46 18.35
C SER A 3 -6.25 -34.23 19.19
N ALA A 4 -6.92 -34.44 20.21
CA ALA A 4 -6.52 -34.20 21.54
C ALA A 4 -7.21 -33.10 22.33
N CYS A 5 -7.74 -32.02 21.77
CA CYS A 5 -8.25 -30.98 22.64
C CYS A 5 -9.30 -30.10 21.93
N LEU A 6 -10.44 -29.90 22.57
CA LEU A 6 -11.35 -28.81 22.20
C LEU A 6 -10.93 -27.59 22.99
N VAL A 7 -10.48 -26.54 22.30
CA VAL A 7 -10.05 -25.29 22.95
C VAL A 7 -11.05 -24.19 22.59
N GLY A 8 -11.53 -23.45 23.56
CA GLY A 8 -12.49 -22.37 23.35
C GLY A 8 -12.16 -21.16 24.22
N SER A 9 -12.47 -19.97 23.73
CA SER A 9 -12.46 -18.74 24.52
C SER A 9 -13.76 -18.56 25.32
N GLU A 10 -14.78 -19.43 25.15
CA GLU A 10 -16.16 -19.02 25.23
C GLU A 10 -17.08 -19.73 26.21
N MET A 11 -18.05 -18.90 26.56
CA MET A 11 -19.04 -19.11 27.60
C MET A 11 -20.08 -20.20 27.28
N CYS A 12 -20.34 -20.54 26.02
CA CYS A 12 -21.45 -21.42 25.63
C CYS A 12 -21.36 -22.83 26.22
N ILE A 13 -20.17 -23.45 26.20
CA ILE A 13 -19.97 -24.79 26.77
C ILE A 13 -20.05 -24.71 28.27
N ARG A 14 -19.39 -23.74 28.91
CA ARG A 14 -19.39 -23.49 30.33
C ARG A 14 -20.82 -23.26 30.85
N ASP A 15 -21.57 -22.34 30.21
CA ASP A 15 -22.87 -21.91 30.71
C ASP A 15 -23.93 -23.01 30.59
N ARG A 16 -23.84 -23.82 29.51
CA ARG A 16 -24.76 -24.97 29.33
C ARG A 16 -24.45 -26.16 30.25
N LEU A 17 -23.18 -26.34 30.64
CA LEU A 17 -22.70 -27.50 31.36
C LEU A 17 -22.13 -27.16 32.73
N LYS A 18 -22.39 -25.94 33.25
CA LYS A 18 -21.82 -25.41 34.50
C LYS A 18 -21.99 -26.36 35.71
N ASP A 19 -23.12 -27.05 35.79
CA ASP A 19 -23.44 -27.97 36.89
C ASP A 19 -22.60 -29.26 36.89
N ARG A 20 -21.90 -29.54 35.78
CA ARG A 20 -21.00 -30.69 35.62
C ARG A 20 -19.52 -30.31 35.70
N ILE A 21 -19.20 -29.03 35.75
CA ILE A 21 -17.82 -28.53 35.80
C ILE A 21 -17.38 -28.44 37.26
N THR A 22 -16.26 -29.07 37.57
CA THR A 22 -15.77 -29.16 38.96
C THR A 22 -14.81 -28.04 39.36
N ASN A 23 -14.27 -27.26 38.41
CA ASN A 23 -13.32 -26.16 38.65
C ASN A 23 -13.81 -24.82 38.06
N LEU A 24 -15.09 -24.52 38.22
CA LEU A 24 -15.72 -23.34 37.59
C LEU A 24 -15.10 -22.01 38.04
N ASP A 25 -14.67 -21.90 39.29
CA ASP A 25 -14.07 -20.66 39.80
C ASP A 25 -12.67 -20.39 39.21
N GLU A 26 -11.86 -21.44 38.97
CA GLU A 26 -10.57 -21.34 38.29
C GLU A 26 -10.75 -20.85 36.86
N ILE A 27 -11.76 -21.36 36.14
CA ILE A 27 -12.11 -20.96 34.79
C ILE A 27 -12.54 -19.50 34.74
N LYS A 28 -13.39 -19.05 35.63
CA LYS A 28 -13.84 -17.65 35.73
C LYS A 28 -12.69 -16.70 36.00
N ALA A 29 -11.80 -17.05 36.94
CA ALA A 29 -10.61 -16.24 37.23
C ALA A 29 -9.71 -16.10 36.00
N TYR A 30 -9.49 -17.20 35.26
CA TYR A 30 -8.72 -17.18 34.03
C TYR A 30 -9.37 -16.31 32.92
N GLN A 31 -10.68 -16.43 32.73
CA GLN A 31 -11.43 -15.64 31.74
C GLN A 31 -11.39 -14.14 32.07
N THR A 32 -11.52 -13.76 33.34
CA THR A 32 -11.39 -12.37 33.77
C THR A 32 -9.99 -11.82 33.43
N ALA A 33 -8.94 -12.58 33.71
CA ALA A 33 -7.58 -12.19 33.38
C ALA A 33 -7.34 -12.10 31.83
N ALA A 34 -7.94 -13.02 31.07
CA ALA A 34 -7.82 -13.02 29.60
C ALA A 34 -8.60 -11.87 28.94
N SER A 35 -9.74 -11.44 29.50
CA SER A 35 -10.56 -10.34 28.99
C SER A 35 -9.88 -8.97 29.09
N LEU A 36 -8.89 -8.82 29.93
CA LEU A 36 -8.09 -7.59 30.07
C LEU A 36 -7.02 -7.44 28.96
N LYS A 37 -6.80 -8.48 28.15
CA LYS A 37 -5.83 -8.48 27.05
C LYS A 37 -6.52 -8.12 25.75
N SER A 38 -5.89 -7.25 24.94
CA SER A 38 -6.31 -6.97 23.56
C SER A 38 -6.14 -8.20 22.65
N ASP A 39 -6.86 -8.26 21.54
CA ASP A 39 -6.71 -9.33 20.54
C ASP A 39 -5.29 -9.41 19.97
N PHE A 40 -4.60 -8.27 19.89
CA PHE A 40 -3.20 -8.21 19.46
C PHE A 40 -2.27 -8.89 20.49
N GLU A 41 -2.42 -8.56 21.77
CA GLU A 41 -1.64 -9.19 22.84
C GLU A 41 -1.93 -10.70 22.96
N ARG A 42 -3.15 -11.12 22.66
CA ARG A 42 -3.56 -12.52 22.66
C ARG A 42 -2.98 -13.32 21.48
N SER A 43 -2.82 -12.70 20.30
CA SER A 43 -2.42 -13.38 19.06
C SER A 43 -0.92 -13.32 18.75
N GLU A 44 -0.27 -12.17 18.93
CA GLU A 44 1.08 -11.91 18.38
C GLU A 44 2.19 -11.98 19.45
N LEU A 45 1.94 -11.48 20.66
CA LEU A 45 2.99 -11.30 21.66
C LEU A 45 3.16 -12.47 22.62
N ASN A 46 2.22 -13.41 22.68
CA ASN A 46 2.20 -14.44 23.71
C ASN A 46 3.00 -15.69 23.29
N LYS A 47 4.33 -15.64 23.49
CA LYS A 47 5.21 -16.82 23.36
C LYS A 47 4.91 -17.87 24.44
N ASP A 48 4.36 -17.46 25.59
CA ASP A 48 4.06 -18.34 26.70
C ASP A 48 2.56 -18.71 26.70
N LYS A 49 2.23 -19.92 26.25
CA LYS A 49 0.85 -20.40 26.15
C LYS A 49 0.22 -20.56 27.54
N THR A 50 -0.97 -20.01 27.72
CA THR A 50 -1.76 -20.14 28.98
C THR A 50 -3.10 -20.81 28.72
N GLY A 51 -3.65 -21.49 29.70
CA GLY A 51 -4.94 -22.15 29.59
C GLY A 51 -5.32 -22.89 30.86
N VAL A 52 -6.62 -23.20 31.00
CA VAL A 52 -7.21 -23.99 32.10
C VAL A 52 -8.06 -25.11 31.53
N GLU A 53 -7.83 -26.34 31.96
CA GLU A 53 -8.67 -27.49 31.60
C GLU A 53 -10.05 -27.37 32.25
N ILE A 54 -11.11 -27.65 31.52
CA ILE A 54 -12.46 -27.76 32.04
C ILE A 54 -12.64 -29.17 32.62
N LYS A 55 -12.55 -29.30 33.91
CA LYS A 55 -12.67 -30.60 34.62
C LYS A 55 -14.13 -31.02 34.85
N GLY A 56 -14.36 -32.33 34.81
CA GLY A 56 -15.69 -32.91 35.00
C GLY A 56 -16.47 -33.19 33.71
N ILE A 57 -16.00 -32.67 32.59
CA ILE A 57 -16.57 -32.92 31.24
C ILE A 57 -15.46 -33.21 30.23
N LYS A 58 -15.81 -33.92 29.17
CA LYS A 58 -14.97 -34.17 28.01
C LYS A 58 -15.78 -34.03 26.74
N ALA A 59 -15.14 -33.75 25.63
CA ALA A 59 -15.77 -33.83 24.33
C ALA A 59 -15.52 -35.20 23.70
N ILE A 60 -16.46 -35.65 22.85
CA ILE A 60 -16.29 -36.87 22.05
C ILE A 60 -15.92 -36.43 20.63
N ASN A 61 -14.77 -36.85 20.16
CA ASN A 61 -14.41 -36.66 18.73
C ASN A 61 -15.36 -37.51 17.87
N PRO A 62 -16.21 -36.92 17.03
CA PRO A 62 -17.23 -37.67 16.30
C PRO A 62 -16.66 -38.63 15.25
N ALA A 63 -15.45 -38.40 14.76
CA ALA A 63 -14.81 -39.25 13.77
C ALA A 63 -14.17 -40.52 14.37
N THR A 64 -13.66 -40.43 15.59
CA THR A 64 -12.96 -41.53 16.27
C THR A 64 -13.71 -42.15 17.42
N GLY A 65 -14.77 -41.49 17.93
CA GLY A 65 -15.49 -41.87 19.14
C GLY A 65 -14.70 -41.71 20.44
N LYS A 66 -13.47 -41.16 20.38
CA LYS A 66 -12.61 -41.01 21.56
C LYS A 66 -12.97 -39.76 22.35
N GLU A 67 -12.84 -39.86 23.68
CA GLU A 67 -12.94 -38.72 24.58
C GLU A 67 -11.69 -37.84 24.46
N ILE A 68 -11.89 -36.52 24.37
CA ILE A 68 -10.83 -35.52 24.35
C ILE A 68 -11.04 -34.46 25.42
N PRO A 69 -9.99 -33.92 26.07
CA PRO A 69 -10.10 -32.87 27.06
C PRO A 69 -10.58 -31.55 26.43
N ILE A 70 -11.22 -30.72 27.25
CA ILE A 70 -11.68 -29.39 26.86
C ILE A 70 -10.88 -28.37 27.66
N TRP A 71 -10.33 -27.37 26.98
CA TRP A 71 -9.51 -26.30 27.56
C TRP A 71 -10.08 -24.92 27.25
N VAL A 72 -9.87 -23.96 28.14
CA VAL A 72 -10.05 -22.53 27.88
C VAL A 72 -8.67 -21.91 27.73
N SER A 73 -8.45 -21.19 26.65
CA SER A 73 -7.16 -20.55 26.36
C SER A 73 -7.34 -19.21 25.64
N ASP A 74 -6.48 -18.26 25.96
CA ASP A 74 -6.53 -16.88 25.47
C ASP A 74 -6.08 -16.73 24.00
N TYR A 75 -5.36 -17.69 23.41
CA TYR A 75 -4.97 -17.65 21.99
C TYR A 75 -6.10 -18.03 21.02
N VAL A 76 -7.21 -18.57 21.51
CA VAL A 76 -8.41 -18.87 20.72
C VAL A 76 -9.32 -17.65 20.73
N LEU A 77 -9.53 -17.04 19.58
CA LEU A 77 -10.35 -15.83 19.44
C LEU A 77 -11.82 -16.20 19.21
N ILE A 78 -12.72 -15.47 19.86
CA ILE A 78 -14.18 -15.63 19.69
C ILE A 78 -14.63 -15.34 18.24
N THR A 79 -13.90 -14.48 17.56
CA THR A 79 -14.17 -14.11 16.16
C THR A 79 -13.83 -15.21 15.16
N TYR A 80 -13.18 -16.29 15.59
CA TYR A 80 -12.84 -17.41 14.74
C TYR A 80 -13.87 -18.54 14.88
N GLY A 81 -14.72 -18.70 13.89
CA GLY A 81 -15.75 -19.73 13.86
C GLY A 81 -16.81 -19.56 14.95
N THR A 82 -16.95 -20.54 15.83
CA THR A 82 -17.89 -20.54 16.96
C THR A 82 -17.21 -20.16 18.28
N GLY A 83 -15.93 -19.74 18.26
CA GLY A 83 -15.13 -19.56 19.46
C GLY A 83 -14.63 -20.87 20.09
N ALA A 84 -14.97 -22.01 19.51
CA ALA A 84 -14.46 -23.33 19.90
C ALA A 84 -13.74 -23.97 18.71
N ILE A 85 -12.49 -24.38 18.88
CA ILE A 85 -11.67 -25.01 17.87
C ILE A 85 -11.30 -26.43 18.29
N MET A 86 -11.14 -27.32 17.31
CA MET A 86 -10.47 -28.59 17.52
C MET A 86 -8.98 -28.40 17.25
N ALA A 87 -8.15 -28.52 18.28
CA ALA A 87 -6.72 -28.33 18.16
C ALA A 87 -6.05 -29.45 17.36
N VAL A 88 -5.02 -29.10 16.59
CA VAL A 88 -4.23 -30.05 15.76
C VAL A 88 -2.75 -29.94 16.11
N PRO A 89 -2.32 -30.41 17.29
CA PRO A 89 -0.98 -30.20 17.81
C PRO A 89 0.17 -30.64 16.91
N ALA A 90 -0.02 -31.72 16.14
CA ALA A 90 1.05 -32.21 15.25
C ALA A 90 1.30 -31.30 14.03
N HIS A 91 0.35 -30.41 13.66
CA HIS A 91 0.37 -29.69 12.36
C HIS A 91 0.05 -28.19 12.45
N ASP A 92 -0.10 -27.63 13.69
CA ASP A 92 -0.19 -26.20 13.97
C ASP A 92 0.81 -25.83 15.07
N GLU A 93 1.67 -24.84 14.81
CA GLU A 93 2.75 -24.45 15.74
C GLU A 93 2.23 -23.94 17.08
N ARG A 94 1.07 -23.27 17.08
CA ARG A 94 0.45 -22.71 18.31
C ARG A 94 -0.13 -23.84 19.15
N ASP A 95 -0.81 -24.77 18.51
CA ASP A 95 -1.37 -25.96 19.17
C ASP A 95 -0.28 -26.91 19.67
N TYR A 96 0.83 -27.03 18.92
CA TYR A 96 2.00 -27.79 19.32
C TYR A 96 2.64 -27.23 20.60
N ALA A 97 2.87 -25.90 20.62
CA ALA A 97 3.43 -25.23 21.79
C ALA A 97 2.52 -25.37 23.02
N PHE A 98 1.19 -25.29 22.81
CA PHE A 98 0.20 -25.50 23.85
C PHE A 98 0.22 -26.96 24.36
N ALA A 99 0.14 -27.92 23.47
CA ALA A 99 0.14 -29.33 23.80
C ALA A 99 1.42 -29.78 24.53
N THR A 100 2.58 -29.29 24.07
CA THR A 100 3.87 -29.55 24.71
C THR A 100 3.90 -28.99 26.15
N LYS A 101 3.44 -27.77 26.35
CA LYS A 101 3.40 -27.12 27.67
C LYS A 101 2.51 -27.88 28.67
N PHE A 102 1.33 -28.32 28.23
CA PHE A 102 0.35 -28.97 29.10
C PHE A 102 0.39 -30.51 29.07
N GLY A 103 1.39 -31.09 28.38
CA GLY A 103 1.57 -32.55 28.33
C GLY A 103 0.46 -33.29 27.60
N LEU A 104 -0.17 -32.65 26.61
CA LEU A 104 -1.22 -33.25 25.78
C LEU A 104 -0.63 -34.18 24.71
N ASN A 105 -1.44 -35.15 24.28
CA ASN A 105 -0.99 -36.10 23.27
C ASN A 105 -0.84 -35.44 21.88
N ILE A 106 0.30 -35.62 21.23
CA ILE A 106 0.60 -35.13 19.88
C ILE A 106 0.66 -36.31 18.93
N VAL A 107 -0.32 -36.42 18.03
CA VAL A 107 -0.45 -37.54 17.08
C VAL A 107 -0.27 -37.02 15.65
N PRO A 108 0.74 -37.51 14.89
CA PRO A 108 0.92 -37.13 13.50
C PRO A 108 -0.24 -37.69 12.65
N VAL A 109 -0.88 -36.84 11.87
CA VAL A 109 -1.98 -37.20 10.96
C VAL A 109 -1.67 -36.92 9.49
N ILE A 110 -0.50 -36.32 9.21
CA ILE A 110 0.07 -36.15 7.88
C ILE A 110 1.46 -36.74 7.89
N GLU A 111 1.80 -37.51 6.86
CA GLU A 111 3.11 -38.13 6.69
C GLU A 111 4.17 -37.04 6.39
N GLY A 112 5.31 -37.12 7.06
CA GLY A 112 6.44 -36.20 6.92
C GLY A 112 6.80 -35.49 8.23
N GLY A 113 8.01 -34.96 8.31
CA GLY A 113 8.53 -34.27 9.48
C GLY A 113 8.74 -35.13 10.73
N ASP A 114 9.34 -34.55 11.74
CA ASP A 114 9.55 -35.17 13.06
C ASP A 114 8.78 -34.41 14.13
N VAL A 115 7.52 -34.81 14.32
CA VAL A 115 6.61 -34.18 15.30
C VAL A 115 7.03 -34.34 16.75
N SER A 116 8.13 -35.09 17.02
CA SER A 116 8.71 -35.13 18.37
C SER A 116 9.51 -33.86 18.71
N LYS A 117 9.87 -33.07 17.71
CA LYS A 117 10.68 -31.86 17.86
C LYS A 117 9.90 -30.58 17.61
N GLU A 118 9.04 -30.59 16.58
CA GLU A 118 8.28 -29.41 16.15
C GLU A 118 7.00 -29.82 15.40
N ALA A 119 6.07 -28.89 15.23
CA ALA A 119 4.90 -29.09 14.39
C ALA A 119 5.30 -29.24 12.91
N TYR A 120 4.71 -30.19 12.21
CA TYR A 120 4.92 -30.33 10.77
C TYR A 120 3.77 -29.69 10.00
N SER A 121 4.01 -28.52 9.41
CA SER A 121 3.03 -27.76 8.60
C SER A 121 3.12 -28.02 7.08
N GLY A 122 3.97 -28.96 6.65
CA GLY A 122 4.16 -29.33 5.25
C GLY A 122 3.01 -30.17 4.68
N ASP A 123 3.06 -30.43 3.39
CA ASP A 123 2.12 -31.30 2.68
C ASP A 123 2.56 -32.78 2.79
N GLY A 124 1.56 -33.67 2.79
CA GLY A 124 1.77 -35.11 2.83
C GLY A 124 0.44 -35.86 2.72
N VAL A 125 0.50 -37.18 2.70
CA VAL A 125 -0.70 -38.03 2.75
C VAL A 125 -1.18 -38.20 4.19
N HIS A 126 -2.48 -38.40 4.37
CA HIS A 126 -3.06 -38.61 5.69
C HIS A 126 -2.69 -39.99 6.23
N ILE A 127 -2.27 -40.02 7.49
CA ILE A 127 -1.96 -41.21 8.29
C ILE A 127 -2.71 -41.14 9.64
N ASN A 128 -2.90 -42.26 10.34
CA ASN A 128 -3.61 -42.32 11.62
C ASN A 128 -5.00 -41.64 11.61
N SER A 129 -5.64 -41.61 10.44
CA SER A 129 -6.87 -40.84 10.18
C SER A 129 -8.01 -41.71 9.62
N ASP A 130 -7.99 -43.01 9.87
CA ASP A 130 -9.00 -44.01 9.49
C ASP A 130 -9.38 -43.93 8.01
N PHE A 131 -10.62 -43.60 7.67
CA PHE A 131 -11.12 -43.52 6.29
C PHE A 131 -10.48 -42.43 5.42
N LEU A 132 -9.64 -41.57 5.99
CA LEU A 132 -8.86 -40.57 5.28
C LEU A 132 -7.42 -40.99 4.97
N ASN A 133 -6.97 -42.14 5.50
CA ASN A 133 -5.60 -42.59 5.30
C ASN A 133 -5.26 -42.73 3.82
N GLY A 134 -4.06 -42.30 3.44
CA GLY A 134 -3.57 -42.31 2.07
C GLY A 134 -4.10 -41.19 1.16
N MET A 135 -5.02 -40.37 1.63
CA MET A 135 -5.55 -39.21 0.86
C MET A 135 -4.64 -37.99 0.97
N ASN A 136 -4.55 -37.22 -0.12
CA ASN A 136 -3.97 -35.88 -0.06
C ASN A 136 -4.91 -34.92 0.66
N LYS A 137 -4.42 -33.71 0.97
CA LYS A 137 -5.15 -32.71 1.73
C LYS A 137 -6.50 -32.32 1.12
N GLN A 138 -6.57 -32.14 -0.21
CA GLN A 138 -7.80 -31.71 -0.88
C GLN A 138 -8.88 -32.78 -0.84
N ASP A 139 -8.52 -34.01 -1.15
CA ASP A 139 -9.45 -35.15 -1.14
C ASP A 139 -9.93 -35.47 0.28
N ALA A 140 -9.03 -35.38 1.27
CA ALA A 140 -9.38 -35.60 2.67
C ALA A 140 -10.36 -34.55 3.19
N ILE A 141 -10.15 -33.26 2.87
CA ILE A 141 -11.09 -32.17 3.23
C ILE A 141 -12.47 -32.42 2.59
N ALA A 142 -12.50 -32.72 1.29
CA ALA A 142 -13.76 -32.98 0.60
C ALA A 142 -14.50 -34.18 1.20
N LYS A 143 -13.79 -35.27 1.48
CA LYS A 143 -14.34 -36.48 2.07
C LYS A 143 -14.86 -36.27 3.50
N MET A 144 -14.10 -35.52 4.33
CA MET A 144 -14.52 -35.18 5.69
C MET A 144 -15.77 -34.30 5.70
N ILE A 145 -15.84 -33.30 4.82
CA ILE A 145 -17.02 -32.43 4.72
C ILE A 145 -18.25 -33.26 4.37
N SER A 146 -18.16 -34.10 3.32
CA SER A 146 -19.27 -34.98 2.94
C SER A 146 -19.71 -35.88 4.08
N TRP A 147 -18.76 -36.48 4.80
CA TRP A 147 -19.05 -37.35 5.95
C TRP A 147 -19.75 -36.60 7.10
N ILE A 148 -19.34 -35.35 7.40
CA ILE A 148 -19.96 -34.48 8.42
C ILE A 148 -21.40 -34.14 8.05
N GLU A 149 -21.65 -33.82 6.78
CA GLU A 149 -22.98 -33.49 6.25
C GLU A 149 -23.90 -34.72 6.23
N GLU A 150 -23.40 -35.87 5.79
CA GLU A 150 -24.13 -37.16 5.80
C GLU A 150 -24.53 -37.58 7.22
N LYS A 151 -23.69 -37.30 8.22
CA LYS A 151 -24.01 -37.57 9.62
C LYS A 151 -24.91 -36.53 10.26
N GLY A 152 -25.19 -35.42 9.60
CA GLY A 152 -26.03 -34.32 10.12
C GLY A 152 -25.42 -33.60 11.32
N ILE A 153 -24.07 -33.65 11.49
CA ILE A 153 -23.36 -33.05 12.63
C ILE A 153 -22.67 -31.73 12.29
N GLY A 154 -22.75 -31.28 11.03
CA GLY A 154 -22.22 -30.00 10.59
C GLY A 154 -22.51 -29.73 9.13
N THR A 155 -22.12 -28.56 8.65
CA THR A 155 -22.27 -28.12 7.26
C THR A 155 -21.01 -27.48 6.75
N LYS A 156 -20.78 -27.58 5.42
CA LYS A 156 -19.69 -26.86 4.77
C LYS A 156 -19.85 -25.36 4.92
N LYS A 157 -18.78 -24.67 5.33
CA LYS A 157 -18.72 -23.22 5.39
C LYS A 157 -17.51 -22.71 4.62
N VAL A 158 -17.68 -21.66 3.86
CA VAL A 158 -16.59 -20.99 3.15
C VAL A 158 -16.19 -19.77 3.96
N ASN A 159 -14.93 -19.72 4.38
CA ASN A 159 -14.35 -18.56 5.05
C ASN A 159 -13.34 -17.91 4.11
N TYR A 160 -13.39 -16.60 4.01
CA TYR A 160 -12.43 -15.83 3.23
C TYR A 160 -11.23 -15.45 4.10
N LYS A 161 -10.02 -15.39 3.49
CA LYS A 161 -8.80 -14.93 4.19
C LYS A 161 -8.88 -13.45 4.56
N LEU A 162 -9.58 -12.67 3.75
CA LEU A 162 -9.82 -11.26 4.05
C LEU A 162 -10.84 -11.16 5.19
N ARG A 163 -10.44 -10.45 6.27
CA ARG A 163 -11.33 -10.18 7.39
C ARG A 163 -12.38 -9.15 6.99
N ASP A 164 -13.54 -9.19 7.65
CA ASP A 164 -14.56 -8.17 7.48
C ASP A 164 -14.01 -6.79 7.85
N TRP A 165 -14.37 -5.80 7.05
CA TRP A 165 -14.00 -4.43 7.37
C TRP A 165 -14.96 -3.89 8.43
N VAL A 166 -14.50 -3.86 9.68
CA VAL A 166 -15.20 -3.18 10.75
C VAL A 166 -14.85 -1.69 10.66
N PHE A 167 -15.74 -0.91 10.07
CA PHE A 167 -15.53 0.53 9.84
C PHE A 167 -15.95 1.41 11.03
N SER A 168 -16.79 0.91 11.94
CA SER A 168 -17.23 1.64 13.14
C SER A 168 -16.10 1.81 14.17
N ARG A 169 -16.06 2.96 14.81
CA ARG A 169 -15.08 3.30 15.85
C ARG A 169 -15.75 4.10 16.96
N GLN A 170 -15.27 3.90 18.17
CA GLN A 170 -15.62 4.63 19.39
C GLN A 170 -14.94 6.00 19.39
N ARG A 171 -15.25 6.83 18.37
CA ARG A 171 -14.67 8.16 18.17
C ARG A 171 -15.75 9.16 17.80
N TYR A 172 -15.58 10.41 18.23
CA TYR A 172 -16.49 11.50 17.84
C TYR A 172 -16.31 11.90 16.37
N TRP A 173 -15.04 12.12 15.94
CA TRP A 173 -14.74 12.58 14.58
C TRP A 173 -14.85 11.45 13.56
N GLY A 174 -15.95 11.45 12.84
CA GLY A 174 -16.31 10.53 11.77
C GLY A 174 -17.75 10.74 11.36
N GLU A 175 -18.16 10.22 10.21
CA GLU A 175 -19.54 10.23 9.79
C GLU A 175 -20.39 9.41 10.76
N PRO A 176 -21.52 9.94 11.27
CA PRO A 176 -22.44 9.17 12.12
C PRO A 176 -23.08 8.03 11.34
N ILE A 177 -23.28 6.90 12.00
CA ILE A 177 -23.97 5.75 11.41
C ILE A 177 -25.48 5.97 11.54
N PRO A 178 -26.24 6.08 10.43
CA PRO A 178 -27.67 6.42 10.47
C PRO A 178 -28.53 5.20 10.83
N MET A 179 -28.29 4.63 12.00
CA MET A 179 -29.02 3.48 12.54
C MET A 179 -29.51 3.76 13.97
N VAL A 180 -30.63 3.17 14.32
CA VAL A 180 -31.15 3.15 15.69
C VAL A 180 -31.38 1.72 16.13
N HIS A 181 -31.11 1.41 17.39
CA HIS A 181 -31.42 0.14 18.02
C HIS A 181 -32.70 0.23 18.83
N CYS A 182 -33.63 -0.68 18.56
CA CYS A 182 -34.89 -0.81 19.27
C CYS A 182 -35.00 -2.22 19.86
N ASP A 183 -35.34 -2.35 21.13
CA ASP A 183 -35.45 -3.67 21.79
C ASP A 183 -36.45 -4.61 21.09
N LYS A 184 -37.49 -4.05 20.45
CA LYS A 184 -38.50 -4.83 19.75
C LYS A 184 -38.13 -5.13 18.30
N CYS A 185 -37.49 -4.17 17.58
CA CYS A 185 -37.27 -4.25 16.14
C CYS A 185 -35.82 -4.56 15.76
N GLY A 186 -34.88 -4.52 16.72
CA GLY A 186 -33.44 -4.59 16.45
C GLY A 186 -32.93 -3.31 15.80
N TRP A 187 -31.92 -3.42 14.97
CA TRP A 187 -31.36 -2.31 14.21
C TRP A 187 -32.28 -1.85 13.09
N VAL A 188 -32.61 -0.57 13.07
CA VAL A 188 -33.50 0.07 12.10
C VAL A 188 -32.80 1.28 11.49
N PRO A 189 -32.79 1.46 10.14
CA PRO A 189 -32.21 2.64 9.52
C PRO A 189 -33.01 3.90 9.87
N VAL A 190 -32.28 5.02 9.98
CA VAL A 190 -32.89 6.36 10.07
C VAL A 190 -33.56 6.67 8.74
N PRO A 191 -34.81 7.18 8.72
CA PRO A 191 -35.49 7.55 7.48
C PRO A 191 -34.77 8.63 6.66
N GLU A 192 -34.89 8.57 5.35
CA GLU A 192 -34.19 9.49 4.44
C GLU A 192 -34.55 10.98 4.67
N ASP A 193 -35.77 11.27 5.06
CA ASP A 193 -36.25 12.63 5.39
C ASP A 193 -35.62 13.21 6.68
N GLN A 194 -34.92 12.39 7.47
CA GLN A 194 -34.16 12.79 8.66
C GLN A 194 -32.66 12.86 8.41
N LEU A 195 -32.22 12.66 7.17
CA LEU A 195 -30.81 12.82 6.78
C LEU A 195 -30.54 14.25 6.27
N PRO A 196 -29.32 14.77 6.47
CA PRO A 196 -28.18 14.13 7.11
C PRO A 196 -28.32 14.04 8.63
N LEU A 197 -27.86 12.91 9.21
CA LEU A 197 -27.71 12.80 10.66
C LEU A 197 -26.50 13.62 11.10
N VAL A 198 -26.74 14.64 11.90
CA VAL A 198 -25.70 15.58 12.34
C VAL A 198 -25.21 15.21 13.74
N LEU A 199 -23.88 15.24 13.93
CA LEU A 199 -23.27 15.05 15.25
C LEU A 199 -23.65 16.21 16.18
N PRO A 200 -23.89 15.94 17.49
CA PRO A 200 -24.12 16.99 18.47
C PRO A 200 -22.82 17.76 18.74
N ASP A 201 -22.93 19.02 19.12
CA ASP A 201 -21.76 19.77 19.60
C ASP A 201 -21.38 19.28 21.00
N VAL A 202 -20.18 18.73 21.16
CA VAL A 202 -19.68 18.16 22.40
C VAL A 202 -18.40 18.86 22.86
N LYS A 203 -18.24 18.97 24.18
CA LYS A 203 -17.04 19.58 24.79
C LYS A 203 -15.98 18.54 25.19
N ASP A 204 -16.41 17.28 25.42
CA ASP A 204 -15.57 16.17 25.81
C ASP A 204 -15.56 15.10 24.71
N TYR A 205 -14.39 14.80 24.20
CA TYR A 205 -14.14 13.83 23.13
C TYR A 205 -13.51 12.52 23.63
N GLU A 206 -13.33 12.39 24.95
CA GLU A 206 -12.72 11.19 25.51
C GLU A 206 -13.72 10.03 25.52
N PRO A 207 -13.28 8.81 25.21
CA PRO A 207 -14.10 7.61 25.35
C PRO A 207 -14.61 7.44 26.79
N GLY A 208 -15.69 6.69 26.96
CA GLY A 208 -16.19 6.29 28.28
C GLY A 208 -15.19 5.40 29.04
N GLU A 209 -15.40 5.22 30.34
CA GLU A 209 -14.54 4.37 31.21
C GLU A 209 -14.43 2.92 30.72
N ASN A 210 -15.47 2.43 30.05
CA ASN A 210 -15.52 1.07 29.47
C ASN A 210 -15.11 1.04 27.98
N GLY A 211 -14.52 2.13 27.45
CA GLY A 211 -14.16 2.26 26.02
C GLY A 211 -15.34 2.58 25.11
N GLU A 212 -16.47 3.02 25.65
CA GLU A 212 -17.63 3.46 24.88
C GLU A 212 -17.35 4.75 24.11
N SER A 213 -18.07 4.94 22.99
CA SER A 213 -17.96 6.17 22.21
C SER A 213 -18.26 7.42 23.05
N PRO A 214 -17.56 8.55 22.81
CA PRO A 214 -17.89 9.84 23.44
C PRO A 214 -19.37 10.21 23.27
N LEU A 215 -19.99 9.85 22.15
CA LEU A 215 -21.41 10.09 21.89
C LEU A 215 -22.34 9.38 22.83
N ALA A 216 -21.95 8.23 23.38
CA ALA A 216 -22.77 7.46 24.33
C ALA A 216 -23.09 8.25 25.62
N LYS A 217 -22.25 9.24 25.98
CA LYS A 217 -22.47 10.13 27.13
C LYS A 217 -23.57 11.18 26.91
N HIS A 218 -23.99 11.40 25.65
CA HIS A 218 -24.94 12.44 25.25
C HIS A 218 -26.34 11.88 25.05
N THR A 219 -27.04 11.59 26.15
CA THR A 219 -28.38 10.98 26.16
C THR A 219 -29.41 11.79 25.37
N GLU A 220 -29.31 13.13 25.36
CA GLU A 220 -30.20 14.00 24.56
C GLU A 220 -30.09 13.73 23.06
N TRP A 221 -28.94 13.27 22.58
CA TRP A 221 -28.74 12.92 21.17
C TRP A 221 -28.97 11.42 20.94
N THR A 222 -28.58 10.56 21.86
CA THR A 222 -28.67 9.10 21.69
C THR A 222 -30.10 8.58 21.79
N GLU A 223 -30.91 9.16 22.69
CA GLU A 223 -32.29 8.74 22.88
C GLU A 223 -33.19 9.21 21.72
N THR A 224 -33.99 8.29 21.19
CA THR A 224 -34.85 8.58 20.04
C THR A 224 -36.06 7.64 19.98
N THR A 225 -36.88 7.81 18.95
CA THR A 225 -38.03 6.96 18.67
C THR A 225 -37.73 6.02 17.51
N CYS A 226 -38.09 4.77 17.65
CA CYS A 226 -37.94 3.78 16.57
C CYS A 226 -38.82 4.15 15.36
N PRO A 227 -38.24 4.34 14.17
CA PRO A 227 -39.02 4.69 12.97
C PRO A 227 -40.00 3.62 12.54
N HIS A 228 -39.78 2.36 12.93
CA HIS A 228 -40.60 1.22 12.52
C HIS A 228 -41.79 0.99 13.44
N CYS A 229 -41.63 1.06 14.78
CA CYS A 229 -42.68 0.73 15.72
C CYS A 229 -43.15 1.86 16.62
N GLY A 230 -42.52 3.04 16.55
CA GLY A 230 -42.83 4.19 17.40
C GLY A 230 -42.43 4.06 18.88
N GLY A 231 -41.78 2.95 19.26
CA GLY A 231 -41.28 2.73 20.62
C GLY A 231 -39.93 3.41 20.87
N HIS A 232 -39.45 3.26 22.11
CA HIS A 232 -38.11 3.74 22.48
C HIS A 232 -37.01 3.09 21.63
N ALA A 233 -36.00 3.87 21.27
CA ALA A 233 -34.82 3.42 20.57
C ALA A 233 -33.62 4.30 20.89
N THR A 234 -32.41 3.78 20.70
CA THR A 234 -31.15 4.50 20.88
C THR A 234 -30.39 4.60 19.55
N ARG A 235 -29.82 5.76 19.25
CA ARG A 235 -28.94 5.92 18.07
C ARG A 235 -27.65 5.16 18.24
N GLU A 236 -27.10 4.67 17.12
CA GLU A 236 -25.72 4.18 17.10
C GLU A 236 -24.76 5.31 17.49
N THR A 237 -23.85 5.02 18.40
CA THR A 237 -22.91 5.98 18.96
C THR A 237 -21.50 5.89 18.36
N ASP A 238 -21.19 4.80 17.66
CA ASP A 238 -19.97 4.69 16.89
C ASP A 238 -20.05 5.58 15.65
N THR A 239 -18.90 6.00 15.15
CA THR A 239 -18.79 6.76 13.91
C THR A 239 -17.95 6.01 12.86
N MET A 240 -17.96 6.49 11.63
CA MET A 240 -17.18 5.94 10.51
C MET A 240 -16.01 6.88 10.16
N PRO A 241 -14.91 6.92 10.95
CA PRO A 241 -13.82 7.85 10.70
C PRO A 241 -12.90 7.41 9.57
N GLN A 242 -12.14 8.38 9.01
CA GLN A 242 -11.03 8.16 8.08
C GLN A 242 -11.42 7.42 6.80
N TRP A 243 -11.23 6.10 6.76
CA TRP A 243 -11.32 5.30 5.53
C TRP A 243 -12.74 5.16 4.99
N ALA A 244 -13.76 5.34 5.80
CA ALA A 244 -15.14 5.33 5.34
C ALA A 244 -15.41 6.53 4.42
N GLY A 245 -15.22 7.75 4.93
CA GLY A 245 -15.38 8.97 4.14
C GLY A 245 -14.41 9.05 2.97
N SER A 246 -13.14 8.70 3.18
CA SER A 246 -12.15 8.71 2.11
C SER A 246 -12.40 7.67 1.00
N SER A 247 -13.26 6.68 1.25
CA SER A 247 -13.54 5.63 0.27
C SER A 247 -14.34 6.10 -0.95
N TRP A 248 -14.97 7.26 -0.89
CA TRP A 248 -15.83 7.76 -1.96
C TRP A 248 -15.67 9.25 -2.29
N TYR A 249 -14.71 9.95 -1.69
CA TYR A 249 -14.49 11.39 -1.87
C TYR A 249 -14.31 11.76 -3.35
N PHE A 250 -13.60 10.93 -4.12
CA PHE A 250 -13.32 11.18 -5.53
C PHE A 250 -14.60 11.16 -6.39
N LEU A 251 -15.60 10.38 -6.00
CA LEU A 251 -16.92 10.40 -6.64
C LEU A 251 -17.66 11.71 -6.31
N ARG A 252 -17.60 12.15 -5.03
CA ARG A 252 -18.24 13.40 -4.62
C ARG A 252 -17.61 14.63 -5.26
N TYR A 253 -16.30 14.60 -5.54
CA TYR A 253 -15.60 15.66 -6.23
C TYR A 253 -16.09 15.89 -7.67
N MET A 254 -16.70 14.88 -8.30
CA MET A 254 -17.26 15.00 -9.64
C MET A 254 -18.48 15.92 -9.69
N ASP A 255 -19.21 16.05 -8.56
CA ASP A 255 -20.41 16.88 -8.44
C ASP A 255 -20.61 17.34 -6.98
N PRO A 256 -19.72 18.24 -6.47
CA PRO A 256 -19.63 18.56 -5.04
C PRO A 256 -20.82 19.33 -4.49
N HIS A 257 -21.62 19.98 -5.33
CA HIS A 257 -22.76 20.79 -4.94
C HIS A 257 -24.11 20.07 -5.13
N ASN A 258 -24.10 18.79 -5.46
CA ASN A 258 -25.32 17.99 -5.63
C ASN A 258 -25.94 17.69 -4.25
N ASP A 259 -27.15 18.17 -4.02
CA ASP A 259 -27.91 17.99 -2.76
C ASP A 259 -28.88 16.80 -2.80
N LYS A 260 -28.97 16.10 -3.94
CA LYS A 260 -29.96 15.04 -4.18
C LYS A 260 -29.35 13.65 -4.26
N ALA A 261 -28.08 13.55 -4.64
CA ALA A 261 -27.39 12.29 -4.85
C ALA A 261 -25.89 12.42 -4.54
N LEU A 262 -25.20 11.31 -4.47
CA LEU A 262 -23.74 11.24 -4.34
C LEU A 262 -23.03 12.10 -5.41
N ALA A 263 -23.48 11.99 -6.65
CA ALA A 263 -23.17 12.83 -7.80
C ALA A 263 -24.24 12.57 -8.87
N SER A 264 -24.41 13.47 -9.84
CA SER A 264 -25.31 13.25 -10.96
C SER A 264 -24.81 12.10 -11.84
N LYS A 265 -25.72 11.42 -12.49
CA LYS A 265 -25.39 10.30 -13.38
C LYS A 265 -24.49 10.76 -14.52
N GLU A 266 -24.77 11.91 -15.09
CA GLU A 266 -24.00 12.54 -16.17
C GLU A 266 -22.57 12.83 -15.74
N ALA A 267 -22.35 13.36 -14.53
CA ALA A 267 -21.01 13.61 -14.00
C ALA A 267 -20.25 12.30 -13.76
N LEU A 268 -20.91 11.28 -13.20
CA LEU A 268 -20.32 9.96 -12.99
C LEU A 268 -19.96 9.27 -14.32
N GLU A 269 -20.82 9.34 -15.34
CA GLU A 269 -20.55 8.76 -16.66
C GLU A 269 -19.39 9.47 -17.37
N TYR A 270 -19.23 10.79 -17.17
CA TYR A 270 -18.18 11.58 -17.81
C TYR A 270 -16.82 11.40 -17.14
N TRP A 271 -16.76 11.41 -15.79
CA TRP A 271 -15.51 11.46 -15.03
C TRP A 271 -15.02 10.08 -14.53
N SER A 272 -15.83 9.02 -14.62
CA SER A 272 -15.43 7.69 -14.17
C SER A 272 -14.95 6.81 -15.32
N PRO A 273 -13.96 5.93 -15.08
CA PRO A 273 -13.13 5.84 -13.88
C PRO A 273 -12.14 6.99 -13.77
N VAL A 274 -11.56 7.22 -12.59
CA VAL A 274 -10.46 8.18 -12.43
C VAL A 274 -9.29 7.75 -13.32
N ASP A 275 -8.81 8.64 -14.21
CA ASP A 275 -7.83 8.30 -15.24
C ASP A 275 -6.51 7.83 -14.64
N TRP A 276 -6.02 8.54 -13.63
CA TRP A 276 -4.76 8.22 -12.99
C TRP A 276 -4.77 8.55 -11.48
N TYR A 277 -4.52 7.55 -10.67
CA TYR A 277 -4.55 7.65 -9.21
C TYR A 277 -3.17 7.39 -8.61
N ASN A 278 -2.58 8.44 -8.02
CA ASN A 278 -1.29 8.38 -7.36
C ASN A 278 -1.44 8.34 -5.84
N GLY A 279 -0.63 7.55 -5.16
CA GLY A 279 -0.62 7.51 -3.71
C GLY A 279 0.47 6.61 -3.15
N GLY A 280 0.67 6.69 -1.83
CA GLY A 280 1.65 5.87 -1.12
C GLY A 280 1.33 4.38 -1.19
N MET A 281 2.36 3.56 -1.16
CA MET A 281 2.24 2.11 -1.20
C MET A 281 1.50 1.56 0.04
N GLU A 282 1.59 2.22 1.19
CA GLU A 282 0.90 1.88 2.43
C GLU A 282 -0.63 1.84 2.27
N HIS A 283 -1.17 2.64 1.35
CA HIS A 283 -2.61 2.68 1.08
C HIS A 283 -3.14 1.48 0.30
N THR A 284 -2.27 0.59 -0.18
CA THR A 284 -2.69 -0.64 -0.89
C THR A 284 -3.60 -1.52 -0.03
N THR A 285 -3.33 -1.59 1.26
CA THR A 285 -4.12 -2.36 2.23
C THR A 285 -5.05 -1.50 3.09
N LEU A 286 -5.11 -0.20 2.86
CA LEU A 286 -5.93 0.78 3.59
C LEU A 286 -6.93 1.44 2.64
N HIS A 287 -6.71 2.71 2.32
CA HIS A 287 -7.62 3.51 1.49
C HIS A 287 -7.98 2.84 0.14
N LEU A 288 -6.99 2.30 -0.60
CA LEU A 288 -7.25 1.71 -1.91
C LEU A 288 -8.09 0.43 -1.82
N LEU A 289 -7.87 -0.39 -0.79
CA LEU A 289 -8.67 -1.58 -0.55
C LEU A 289 -10.13 -1.19 -0.28
N TYR A 290 -10.35 -0.24 0.64
CA TYR A 290 -11.69 0.15 1.06
C TYR A 290 -12.43 0.93 -0.01
N SER A 291 -11.77 1.86 -0.71
CA SER A 291 -12.38 2.62 -1.80
C SER A 291 -12.79 1.72 -2.97
N ARG A 292 -11.96 0.73 -3.31
CA ARG A 292 -12.31 -0.25 -4.34
C ARG A 292 -13.46 -1.16 -3.92
N PHE A 293 -13.49 -1.61 -2.67
CA PHE A 293 -14.61 -2.40 -2.13
C PHE A 293 -15.91 -1.59 -2.18
N TRP A 294 -15.87 -0.33 -1.70
CA TRP A 294 -17.02 0.58 -1.71
C TRP A 294 -17.51 0.87 -3.13
N HIS A 295 -16.60 1.12 -4.06
CA HIS A 295 -16.93 1.37 -5.46
C HIS A 295 -17.60 0.16 -6.13
N LYS A 296 -17.12 -1.06 -5.86
CA LYS A 296 -17.74 -2.29 -6.37
C LYS A 296 -19.15 -2.49 -5.82
N PHE A 297 -19.37 -2.19 -4.56
CA PHE A 297 -20.71 -2.20 -3.97
C PHE A 297 -21.63 -1.18 -4.68
N LEU A 298 -21.16 0.05 -4.88
CA LEU A 298 -21.92 1.08 -5.60
C LEU A 298 -22.21 0.68 -7.06
N TYR A 299 -21.30 -0.05 -7.69
CA TYR A 299 -21.51 -0.61 -9.02
C TYR A 299 -22.61 -1.69 -9.00
N ASP A 300 -22.57 -2.60 -8.04
CA ASP A 300 -23.53 -3.70 -7.92
C ASP A 300 -24.97 -3.18 -7.70
N ILE A 301 -25.13 -2.07 -7.02
CA ILE A 301 -26.43 -1.40 -6.82
C ILE A 301 -26.76 -0.35 -7.90
N GLY A 302 -25.92 -0.20 -8.94
CA GLY A 302 -26.18 0.65 -10.11
C GLY A 302 -25.96 2.15 -9.89
N VAL A 303 -25.21 2.57 -8.86
CA VAL A 303 -24.93 3.98 -8.57
C VAL A 303 -23.80 4.51 -9.42
N VAL A 304 -22.75 3.73 -9.67
CA VAL A 304 -21.59 4.13 -10.49
C VAL A 304 -21.53 3.31 -11.79
N PRO A 305 -21.04 3.90 -12.89
CA PRO A 305 -21.08 3.25 -14.21
C PRO A 305 -19.96 2.25 -14.45
N THR A 306 -18.86 2.30 -13.68
CA THR A 306 -17.67 1.50 -13.89
C THR A 306 -17.43 0.50 -12.76
N LYS A 307 -16.91 -0.68 -13.10
CA LYS A 307 -16.65 -1.74 -12.13
C LYS A 307 -15.39 -1.48 -11.28
N GLU A 308 -14.43 -0.72 -11.82
CA GLU A 308 -13.21 -0.33 -11.13
C GLU A 308 -13.15 1.20 -10.97
N PRO A 309 -12.67 1.72 -9.82
CA PRO A 309 -12.65 3.14 -9.55
C PRO A 309 -11.54 3.89 -10.31
N TYR A 310 -10.43 3.21 -10.62
CA TYR A 310 -9.23 3.81 -11.19
C TYR A 310 -8.80 3.09 -12.45
N ALA A 311 -8.55 3.82 -13.54
CA ALA A 311 -8.05 3.27 -14.80
C ALA A 311 -6.55 2.93 -14.69
N LYS A 312 -5.77 3.82 -14.06
CA LYS A 312 -4.34 3.64 -13.80
C LYS A 312 -4.03 3.98 -12.35
N ARG A 313 -3.20 3.17 -11.71
CA ARG A 313 -2.71 3.44 -10.36
C ARG A 313 -1.19 3.39 -10.36
N THR A 314 -0.55 4.40 -9.73
CA THR A 314 0.89 4.44 -9.49
C THR A 314 1.16 4.60 -7.99
N SER A 315 2.13 3.82 -7.48
CA SER A 315 2.65 4.01 -6.13
C SER A 315 3.92 4.84 -6.19
N HIS A 316 4.04 5.82 -5.32
CA HIS A 316 5.31 6.47 -5.08
C HIS A 316 6.08 5.79 -3.95
N GLY A 317 7.42 5.94 -3.97
CA GLY A 317 8.29 5.51 -2.89
C GLY A 317 8.12 6.37 -1.63
N MET A 318 8.79 5.97 -0.57
CA MET A 318 8.78 6.68 0.70
C MET A 318 10.08 7.45 0.90
N ILE A 319 9.99 8.72 1.30
CA ILE A 319 11.16 9.50 1.72
C ILE A 319 11.45 9.16 3.18
N LEU A 320 12.64 8.62 3.43
CA LEU A 320 13.11 8.27 4.77
C LEU A 320 13.92 9.43 5.38
N GLY A 321 14.08 9.41 6.69
CA GLY A 321 15.05 10.27 7.36
C GLY A 321 16.48 9.99 6.89
N SER A 322 17.40 10.89 7.17
CA SER A 322 18.82 10.75 6.82
C SER A 322 19.49 9.50 7.39
N ASN A 323 18.88 8.92 8.44
CA ASN A 323 19.30 7.66 9.06
C ASN A 323 18.72 6.41 8.35
N GLY A 324 17.99 6.56 7.24
CA GLY A 324 17.37 5.48 6.51
C GLY A 324 16.10 4.89 7.16
N GLU A 325 15.58 5.52 8.21
CA GLU A 325 14.35 5.09 8.87
C GLU A 325 13.14 5.94 8.47
N LYS A 326 11.94 5.37 8.60
CA LYS A 326 10.69 6.12 8.40
C LYS A 326 10.65 7.35 9.30
N MET A 327 10.34 8.51 8.71
CA MET A 327 10.19 9.76 9.45
C MET A 327 9.03 9.67 10.44
N SER A 328 9.25 10.11 11.68
CA SER A 328 8.24 10.13 12.72
C SER A 328 8.57 11.22 13.74
N LYS A 329 7.52 11.90 14.24
CA LYS A 329 7.68 12.94 15.29
C LYS A 329 8.33 12.37 16.56
N SER A 330 8.01 11.12 16.92
CA SER A 330 8.57 10.44 18.09
C SER A 330 10.07 10.13 17.96
N LYS A 331 10.58 10.03 16.73
CA LYS A 331 12.01 9.78 16.45
C LYS A 331 12.80 11.07 16.23
N GLY A 332 12.15 12.22 16.12
CA GLY A 332 12.80 13.50 15.89
C GLY A 332 13.52 13.61 14.54
N ASN A 333 13.21 12.76 13.57
CA ASN A 333 13.87 12.69 12.26
C ASN A 333 12.99 13.23 11.12
N VAL A 334 11.97 14.00 11.45
CA VAL A 334 11.06 14.62 10.46
C VAL A 334 11.74 15.84 9.86
N VAL A 335 11.67 15.95 8.53
CA VAL A 335 12.05 17.15 7.78
C VAL A 335 10.76 17.93 7.46
N ASN A 336 10.70 19.19 7.89
CA ASN A 336 9.58 20.05 7.55
C ASN A 336 9.81 20.71 6.18
N PRO A 337 8.93 20.51 5.19
CA PRO A 337 9.05 21.15 3.88
C PRO A 337 9.15 22.68 3.94
N ASP A 338 8.45 23.36 4.86
CA ASP A 338 8.48 24.81 5.00
C ASP A 338 9.88 25.32 5.36
N ASP A 339 10.61 24.61 6.22
CA ASP A 339 11.98 24.95 6.59
C ASP A 339 12.91 24.84 5.37
N VAL A 340 12.73 23.80 4.56
CA VAL A 340 13.49 23.58 3.33
C VAL A 340 13.18 24.66 2.29
N VAL A 341 11.91 25.01 2.11
CA VAL A 341 11.49 26.08 1.20
C VAL A 341 12.06 27.42 1.64
N ASN A 342 12.06 27.72 2.93
CA ASN A 342 12.63 28.95 3.46
C ASN A 342 14.16 29.02 3.29
N GLU A 343 14.88 27.91 3.36
CA GLU A 343 16.34 27.86 3.25
C GLU A 343 16.81 27.78 1.78
N TYR A 344 16.18 26.98 0.94
CA TYR A 344 16.64 26.65 -0.42
C TYR A 344 15.70 27.11 -1.54
N GLY A 345 14.47 27.46 -1.24
CA GLY A 345 13.43 27.79 -2.21
C GLY A 345 12.58 26.59 -2.65
N ALA A 346 11.35 26.88 -3.06
CA ALA A 346 10.38 25.86 -3.46
C ALA A 346 10.82 25.06 -4.71
N ASP A 347 11.41 25.72 -5.70
CA ASP A 347 11.89 25.06 -6.92
C ASP A 347 13.04 24.09 -6.62
N THR A 348 13.91 24.42 -5.67
CA THR A 348 14.99 23.51 -5.23
C THR A 348 14.42 22.25 -4.58
N LEU A 349 13.43 22.40 -3.69
CA LEU A 349 12.76 21.25 -3.08
C LEU A 349 12.12 20.36 -4.14
N ARG A 350 11.36 20.94 -5.07
CA ARG A 350 10.70 20.19 -6.15
C ARG A 350 11.68 19.42 -7.02
N VAL A 351 12.75 20.09 -7.49
CA VAL A 351 13.80 19.44 -8.30
C VAL A 351 14.49 18.34 -7.50
N TYR A 352 14.74 18.54 -6.21
CA TYR A 352 15.37 17.55 -5.36
C TYR A 352 14.48 16.30 -5.18
N GLU A 353 13.21 16.46 -4.84
CA GLU A 353 12.27 15.33 -4.69
C GLU A 353 12.13 14.53 -6.00
N MET A 354 12.11 15.20 -7.15
CA MET A 354 12.05 14.56 -8.44
C MET A 354 13.38 13.93 -8.89
N PHE A 355 14.51 14.31 -8.30
CA PHE A 355 15.83 13.84 -8.68
C PHE A 355 16.40 12.73 -7.78
N MET A 356 15.95 12.61 -6.52
CA MET A 356 16.57 11.76 -5.51
C MET A 356 16.55 10.25 -5.83
N GLY A 357 15.73 9.80 -6.78
CA GLY A 357 15.64 8.41 -7.21
C GLY A 357 14.46 8.12 -8.13
N PRO A 358 14.28 6.87 -8.56
CA PRO A 358 13.08 6.45 -9.26
C PRO A 358 11.84 6.71 -8.40
N PHE A 359 10.75 7.15 -9.04
CA PHE A 359 9.54 7.61 -8.37
C PHE A 359 8.89 6.55 -7.44
N ASP A 360 9.00 5.28 -7.80
CA ASP A 360 8.42 4.14 -7.07
C ASP A 360 9.35 3.57 -5.99
N GLN A 361 10.57 4.09 -5.85
CA GLN A 361 11.56 3.59 -4.89
C GLN A 361 11.67 4.48 -3.66
N THR A 362 11.98 3.83 -2.55
CA THR A 362 12.27 4.49 -1.28
C THR A 362 13.68 5.07 -1.28
N ALA A 363 13.83 6.32 -0.86
CA ALA A 363 15.11 7.01 -0.81
C ALA A 363 15.31 7.76 0.52
N PRO A 364 16.53 7.81 1.08
CA PRO A 364 16.84 8.59 2.27
C PRO A 364 17.00 10.07 1.92
N TRP A 365 16.57 10.94 2.82
CA TRP A 365 16.80 12.38 2.73
C TRP A 365 18.30 12.72 2.79
N SER A 366 18.77 13.60 1.89
CA SER A 366 20.18 14.03 1.82
C SER A 366 20.28 15.54 1.65
N VAL A 367 20.85 16.22 2.66
CA VAL A 367 21.10 17.68 2.64
C VAL A 367 22.13 18.04 1.56
N ASP A 368 23.13 17.20 1.33
CA ASP A 368 24.15 17.48 0.29
C ASP A 368 23.55 17.41 -1.12
N SER A 369 22.62 16.51 -1.34
CA SER A 369 21.94 16.38 -2.64
C SER A 369 21.03 17.57 -2.92
N ILE A 370 20.33 18.10 -1.92
CA ILE A 370 19.50 19.31 -2.10
C ILE A 370 20.36 20.54 -2.43
N ARG A 371 21.52 20.69 -1.81
CA ARG A 371 22.49 21.73 -2.17
C ARG A 371 22.99 21.59 -3.61
N GLY A 372 23.12 20.37 -4.11
CA GLY A 372 23.42 20.09 -5.51
C GLY A 372 22.34 20.60 -6.46
N CYS A 373 21.07 20.40 -6.11
CA CYS A 373 19.93 20.91 -6.88
C CYS A 373 19.84 22.45 -6.84
N SER A 374 20.11 23.09 -5.67
CA SER A 374 20.20 24.54 -5.58
C SER A 374 21.27 25.12 -6.52
N LYS A 375 22.47 24.56 -6.49
CA LYS A 375 23.56 24.96 -7.42
C LYS A 375 23.21 24.75 -8.89
N PHE A 376 22.45 23.71 -9.20
CA PHE A 376 21.96 23.50 -10.56
C PHE A 376 21.02 24.64 -10.98
N LEU A 377 20.06 25.04 -10.13
CA LEU A 377 19.16 26.16 -10.42
C LEU A 377 19.90 27.50 -10.49
N ASP A 378 20.91 27.76 -9.65
CA ASP A 378 21.79 28.92 -9.77
C ASP A 378 22.45 28.99 -11.16
N ARG A 379 22.92 27.85 -11.65
CA ARG A 379 23.47 27.78 -13.01
C ARG A 379 22.42 28.04 -14.09
N VAL A 380 21.21 27.53 -13.91
CA VAL A 380 20.09 27.82 -14.83
C VAL A 380 19.80 29.32 -14.85
N TRP A 381 19.77 29.97 -13.66
CA TRP A 381 19.60 31.41 -13.58
C TRP A 381 20.69 32.19 -14.34
N ASN A 382 21.95 31.81 -14.17
CA ASN A 382 23.09 32.48 -14.78
C ASN A 382 23.24 32.18 -16.29
N MET A 383 22.44 31.28 -16.88
CA MET A 383 22.46 31.05 -18.33
C MET A 383 22.07 32.29 -19.15
N GLN A 384 21.35 33.24 -18.57
CA GLN A 384 21.07 34.53 -19.20
C GLN A 384 22.35 35.32 -19.58
N GLU A 385 23.50 35.06 -18.91
CA GLU A 385 24.79 35.69 -19.19
C GLU A 385 25.44 35.18 -20.50
N ILE A 386 25.05 33.99 -20.96
CA ILE A 386 25.52 33.37 -22.18
C ILE A 386 24.47 33.40 -23.30
N LEU A 387 23.36 34.12 -23.07
CA LEU A 387 22.28 34.29 -24.05
C LEU A 387 22.75 35.19 -25.20
N VAL A 388 22.54 34.72 -26.41
CA VAL A 388 22.81 35.47 -27.64
C VAL A 388 21.50 35.66 -28.39
N ASP A 389 21.18 36.91 -28.71
CA ASP A 389 20.07 37.23 -29.59
C ASP A 389 20.58 37.20 -31.04
N ASP A 390 20.39 36.09 -31.72
CA ASP A 390 20.78 35.90 -33.13
C ASP A 390 19.64 36.23 -34.11
N GLY A 391 18.52 36.72 -33.60
CA GLY A 391 17.33 37.09 -34.36
C GLY A 391 16.58 35.92 -35.01
N THR A 392 16.90 34.69 -34.65
CA THR A 392 16.22 33.50 -35.15
C THR A 392 15.30 32.88 -34.07
N ASN A 393 14.25 32.20 -34.55
CA ASN A 393 13.36 31.36 -33.69
C ASN A 393 13.67 29.87 -33.87
N GLU A 394 14.82 29.54 -34.45
CA GLU A 394 15.24 28.17 -34.72
C GLU A 394 16.41 27.77 -33.81
N TYR A 395 16.58 26.49 -33.58
CA TYR A 395 17.76 25.97 -32.87
C TYR A 395 19.00 26.11 -33.76
N SER A 396 20.14 26.43 -33.17
CA SER A 396 21.42 26.40 -33.86
C SER A 396 21.76 24.98 -34.30
N LYS A 397 22.49 24.86 -35.42
CA LYS A 397 22.98 23.54 -35.89
C LYS A 397 23.76 22.77 -34.81
N GLN A 398 24.39 23.49 -33.89
CA GLN A 398 25.15 22.89 -32.80
C GLN A 398 24.27 22.13 -31.79
N PHE A 399 23.07 22.64 -31.51
CA PHE A 399 22.20 22.11 -30.46
C PHE A 399 20.90 21.51 -31.00
N GLU A 400 20.58 21.64 -32.28
CA GLU A 400 19.34 21.16 -32.90
C GLU A 400 19.04 19.70 -32.51
N LYS A 401 20.01 18.83 -32.71
CA LYS A 401 19.88 17.41 -32.36
C LYS A 401 19.62 17.20 -30.86
N MET A 402 20.44 17.82 -29.99
CA MET A 402 20.31 17.74 -28.55
C MET A 402 18.93 18.24 -28.07
N MET A 403 18.42 19.31 -28.68
CA MET A 403 17.10 19.85 -28.32
C MET A 403 15.99 18.87 -28.67
N HIS A 404 15.98 18.29 -29.89
CA HIS A 404 14.99 17.30 -30.29
C HIS A 404 15.06 16.01 -29.44
N GLN A 405 16.26 15.54 -29.12
CA GLN A 405 16.47 14.40 -28.23
C GLN A 405 15.97 14.69 -26.79
N ALA A 406 16.24 15.89 -26.27
CA ALA A 406 15.79 16.29 -24.93
C ALA A 406 14.26 16.38 -24.86
N ILE A 407 13.60 16.98 -25.88
CA ILE A 407 12.13 17.03 -25.92
C ILE A 407 11.55 15.61 -25.90
N LYS A 408 12.03 14.73 -26.78
CA LYS A 408 11.58 13.34 -26.86
C LYS A 408 11.75 12.63 -25.52
N LYS A 409 12.95 12.70 -24.95
CA LYS A 409 13.29 12.01 -23.70
C LYS A 409 12.50 12.53 -22.53
N VAL A 410 12.43 13.85 -22.32
CA VAL A 410 11.70 14.43 -21.18
C VAL A 410 10.21 14.16 -21.29
N SER A 411 9.63 14.20 -22.50
CA SER A 411 8.22 13.84 -22.71
C SER A 411 7.93 12.40 -22.29
N SER A 412 8.73 11.44 -22.78
CA SER A 412 8.59 10.03 -22.37
C SER A 412 8.83 9.82 -20.88
N ASP A 413 9.84 10.47 -20.31
CA ASP A 413 10.18 10.35 -18.89
C ASP A 413 9.04 10.87 -17.98
N ILE A 414 8.35 11.95 -18.36
CA ILE A 414 7.20 12.49 -17.62
C ILE A 414 6.02 11.52 -17.66
N GLU A 415 5.70 10.97 -18.83
CA GLU A 415 4.62 9.99 -18.99
C GLU A 415 4.87 8.71 -18.17
N GLU A 416 6.13 8.32 -18.03
CA GLU A 416 6.57 7.14 -17.31
C GLU A 416 6.94 7.43 -15.83
N MET A 417 6.78 8.67 -15.36
CA MET A 417 7.17 9.11 -14.00
C MET A 417 8.67 8.93 -13.70
N LYS A 418 9.52 9.00 -14.72
CA LYS A 418 10.99 8.91 -14.63
C LYS A 418 11.63 10.29 -14.45
N PHE A 419 11.16 11.05 -13.49
CA PHE A 419 11.56 12.45 -13.28
C PHE A 419 13.05 12.62 -13.04
N ASN A 420 13.69 11.68 -12.33
CA ASN A 420 15.12 11.70 -12.05
C ASN A 420 15.98 11.68 -13.32
N THR A 421 15.55 10.99 -14.35
CA THR A 421 16.25 10.96 -15.65
C THR A 421 16.03 12.24 -16.44
N SER A 422 14.85 12.88 -16.33
CA SER A 422 14.62 14.22 -16.87
C SER A 422 15.57 15.26 -16.25
N VAL A 423 15.68 15.27 -14.92
CA VAL A 423 16.60 16.20 -14.20
C VAL A 423 18.05 15.98 -14.64
N SER A 424 18.48 14.72 -14.80
CA SER A 424 19.81 14.40 -15.34
C SER A 424 20.00 14.94 -16.76
N THR A 425 18.97 14.86 -17.59
CA THR A 425 18.98 15.42 -18.95
C THR A 425 19.15 16.94 -18.90
N PHE A 426 18.44 17.65 -18.04
CA PHE A 426 18.60 19.10 -17.86
C PHE A 426 20.01 19.48 -17.40
N MET A 427 20.58 18.75 -16.47
CA MET A 427 21.96 18.97 -16.02
C MET A 427 22.97 18.78 -17.15
N THR A 428 22.77 17.81 -18.02
CA THR A 428 23.60 17.57 -19.21
C THR A 428 23.47 18.71 -20.20
N MET A 429 22.25 19.17 -20.52
CA MET A 429 22.01 20.31 -21.40
C MET A 429 22.72 21.58 -20.90
N VAL A 430 22.57 21.89 -19.60
CA VAL A 430 23.25 23.02 -18.96
C VAL A 430 24.77 22.92 -19.12
N ASN A 431 25.35 21.74 -18.93
CA ASN A 431 26.78 21.53 -19.13
C ASN A 431 27.24 21.82 -20.57
N GLU A 432 26.47 21.36 -21.56
CA GLU A 432 26.81 21.61 -22.99
C GLU A 432 26.65 23.10 -23.36
N PHE A 433 25.63 23.80 -22.85
CA PHE A 433 25.48 25.24 -23.06
C PHE A 433 26.66 26.04 -22.47
N TYR A 434 27.07 25.74 -21.25
CA TYR A 434 28.25 26.39 -20.64
C TYR A 434 29.54 26.07 -21.34
N LYS A 435 29.71 24.86 -21.85
CA LYS A 435 30.88 24.47 -22.65
C LYS A 435 30.95 25.26 -23.95
N ALA A 436 29.82 25.49 -24.58
CA ALA A 436 29.72 26.31 -25.79
C ALA A 436 29.79 27.81 -25.52
N LYS A 437 29.56 28.24 -24.27
CA LYS A 437 29.49 29.65 -23.83
C LYS A 437 28.49 30.49 -24.62
N LYS A 438 27.43 29.85 -25.12
CA LYS A 438 26.35 30.51 -25.86
C LYS A 438 25.10 29.66 -25.86
N ILE A 439 23.96 30.31 -25.89
CA ILE A 439 22.63 29.74 -26.12
C ILE A 439 21.78 30.80 -26.83
N ASN A 440 20.95 30.46 -27.81
CA ASN A 440 20.03 31.42 -28.40
C ASN A 440 18.66 31.39 -27.68
N LYS A 441 17.79 32.35 -28.05
CA LYS A 441 16.47 32.50 -27.40
C LYS A 441 15.57 31.29 -27.60
N ALA A 442 15.58 30.65 -28.79
CA ALA A 442 14.75 29.48 -29.05
C ALA A 442 15.15 28.27 -28.20
N GLU A 443 16.46 28.02 -28.09
CA GLU A 443 17.02 26.95 -27.26
C GLU A 443 16.73 27.19 -25.77
N PHE A 444 16.96 28.42 -25.31
CA PHE A 444 16.75 28.76 -23.91
C PHE A 444 15.27 28.66 -23.54
N ARG A 445 14.37 29.21 -24.34
CA ARG A 445 12.93 29.11 -24.09
C ARG A 445 12.44 27.66 -24.04
N THR A 446 12.86 26.84 -25.00
CA THR A 446 12.50 25.41 -25.01
C THR A 446 13.06 24.69 -23.79
N PHE A 447 14.31 24.95 -23.40
CA PHE A 447 14.88 24.43 -22.16
C PHE A 447 14.05 24.82 -20.92
N LEU A 448 13.69 26.10 -20.80
CA LEU A 448 12.84 26.60 -19.71
C LEU A 448 11.46 25.93 -19.73
N GLN A 449 10.89 25.74 -20.90
CA GLN A 449 9.59 25.09 -21.07
C GLN A 449 9.63 23.60 -20.61
N LEU A 450 10.67 22.87 -20.94
CA LEU A 450 10.86 21.50 -20.46
C LEU A 450 11.09 21.43 -18.95
N LEU A 451 11.80 22.41 -18.37
CA LEU A 451 12.10 22.47 -16.96
C LEU A 451 10.91 23.02 -16.12
N ASN A 452 9.98 23.75 -16.74
CA ASN A 452 8.88 24.44 -16.04
C ASN A 452 8.05 23.52 -15.11
N PRO A 453 7.66 22.30 -15.48
CA PRO A 453 6.96 21.40 -14.54
C PRO A 453 7.75 21.04 -13.29
N PHE A 454 9.08 21.13 -13.33
CA PHE A 454 9.99 20.81 -12.23
C PHE A 454 10.30 22.02 -11.36
N ALA A 455 10.53 23.18 -11.98
CA ALA A 455 10.94 24.42 -11.34
C ALA A 455 10.16 25.64 -11.90
N PRO A 456 8.86 25.76 -11.60
CA PRO A 456 7.98 26.74 -12.26
C PRO A 456 8.37 28.19 -11.99
N HIS A 457 8.81 28.55 -10.79
CA HIS A 457 9.05 29.94 -10.44
C HIS A 457 10.26 30.53 -11.17
N ILE A 458 11.41 29.83 -11.13
CA ILE A 458 12.62 30.29 -11.80
C ILE A 458 12.48 30.33 -13.33
N THR A 459 11.76 29.35 -13.89
CA THR A 459 11.59 29.26 -15.34
C THR A 459 10.65 30.34 -15.88
N GLU A 460 9.55 30.65 -15.19
CA GLU A 460 8.65 31.76 -15.57
C GLU A 460 9.34 33.11 -15.44
N GLU A 461 10.08 33.36 -14.36
CA GLU A 461 10.85 34.59 -14.19
C GLU A 461 11.90 34.78 -15.29
N LEU A 462 12.62 33.73 -15.66
CA LEU A 462 13.59 33.78 -16.77
C LEU A 462 12.90 33.98 -18.12
N ASN A 463 11.75 33.35 -18.35
CA ASN A 463 10.98 33.51 -19.58
C ASN A 463 10.55 34.97 -19.79
N GLU A 464 10.09 35.63 -18.74
CA GLU A 464 9.76 37.06 -18.77
C GLU A 464 11.01 37.91 -19.04
N LYS A 465 12.13 37.65 -18.33
CA LYS A 465 13.39 38.40 -18.48
C LYS A 465 13.98 38.34 -19.88
N ILE A 466 13.82 37.22 -20.58
CA ILE A 466 14.30 37.08 -21.96
C ILE A 466 13.31 37.63 -23.01
N GLY A 467 12.19 38.22 -22.54
CA GLY A 467 11.28 39.02 -23.34
C GLY A 467 10.04 38.30 -23.86
N PHE A 468 9.65 37.16 -23.31
CA PHE A 468 8.38 36.50 -23.61
C PHE A 468 7.28 36.91 -22.63
N THR A 469 6.10 37.22 -23.16
CA THR A 469 4.93 37.66 -22.37
C THR A 469 3.95 36.54 -22.07
N GLN A 470 3.97 35.47 -22.86
CA GLN A 470 3.14 34.28 -22.61
C GLN A 470 3.82 33.40 -21.59
N THR A 471 3.07 32.96 -20.58
CA THR A 471 3.57 32.04 -19.55
C THR A 471 3.92 30.68 -20.17
N LEU A 472 4.92 30.02 -19.59
CA LEU A 472 5.33 28.69 -20.05
C LEU A 472 4.23 27.65 -19.78
N ALA A 473 3.49 27.82 -18.68
CA ALA A 473 2.39 26.94 -18.31
C ALA A 473 1.24 26.94 -19.33
N GLU A 474 1.02 28.06 -20.03
CA GLU A 474 0.00 28.21 -21.09
C GLU A 474 0.55 27.97 -22.50
N THR A 475 1.86 27.77 -22.63
CA THR A 475 2.51 27.51 -23.91
C THR A 475 2.36 26.01 -24.26
N PRO A 476 1.95 25.65 -25.50
CA PRO A 476 1.88 24.25 -25.91
C PRO A 476 3.20 23.53 -25.72
N TRP A 477 3.16 22.27 -25.24
CA TRP A 477 4.37 21.47 -25.05
C TRP A 477 5.19 21.36 -26.34
N PRO A 478 6.53 21.47 -26.28
CA PRO A 478 7.35 21.47 -27.46
C PRO A 478 7.32 20.12 -28.18
N THR A 479 7.36 20.17 -29.50
CA THR A 479 7.39 18.97 -30.37
C THR A 479 8.79 18.68 -30.85
N PHE A 480 9.07 17.44 -31.16
CA PHE A 480 10.35 17.02 -31.74
C PHE A 480 10.17 16.40 -33.12
N ASP A 481 11.23 16.47 -33.93
CA ASP A 481 11.33 15.78 -35.20
C ASP A 481 12.13 14.48 -35.00
N GLU A 482 11.53 13.35 -35.31
CA GLU A 482 12.13 12.02 -35.12
C GLU A 482 13.42 11.84 -35.89
N GLU A 483 13.48 12.36 -37.12
CA GLU A 483 14.69 12.27 -37.97
C GLU A 483 15.88 13.02 -37.36
N LYS A 484 15.59 14.15 -36.67
CA LYS A 484 16.63 14.97 -36.02
C LYS A 484 17.08 14.38 -34.66
N THR A 485 16.41 13.34 -34.17
CA THR A 485 16.84 12.65 -32.93
C THR A 485 17.84 11.52 -33.19
N LYS A 486 17.99 11.08 -34.44
CA LYS A 486 18.83 9.92 -34.80
C LYS A 486 20.30 10.17 -34.51
N GLU A 487 20.96 9.19 -33.93
CA GLU A 487 22.41 9.20 -33.75
C GLU A 487 23.07 8.87 -35.10
N ASP A 488 24.05 9.68 -35.51
CA ASP A 488 24.88 9.37 -36.69
C ASP A 488 26.02 8.44 -36.29
N VAL A 489 26.42 8.50 -35.03
CA VAL A 489 27.55 7.78 -34.47
C VAL A 489 27.14 7.18 -33.11
N ILE A 490 27.48 5.93 -32.88
CA ILE A 490 27.33 5.26 -31.58
C ILE A 490 28.68 5.03 -30.93
N ASN A 491 28.75 5.23 -29.61
CA ASN A 491 29.94 4.93 -28.83
C ASN A 491 29.89 3.48 -28.36
N LEU A 492 30.77 2.63 -28.92
CA LEU A 492 30.84 1.21 -28.56
C LEU A 492 31.93 0.97 -27.53
N PRO A 493 31.58 0.47 -26.32
CA PRO A 493 32.57 0.07 -25.33
C PRO A 493 33.24 -1.25 -25.73
N ILE A 494 34.55 -1.27 -25.82
CA ILE A 494 35.34 -2.45 -26.14
C ILE A 494 35.83 -3.08 -24.86
N GLN A 495 35.50 -4.35 -24.66
CA GLN A 495 35.95 -5.14 -23.51
C GLN A 495 36.87 -6.26 -23.96
N VAL A 496 37.95 -6.47 -23.19
CA VAL A 496 38.85 -7.62 -23.33
C VAL A 496 38.85 -8.36 -21.99
N ASN A 497 38.47 -9.62 -22.01
CA ASN A 497 38.34 -10.46 -20.81
C ASN A 497 37.45 -9.81 -19.73
N GLY A 498 36.30 -9.22 -20.15
CA GLY A 498 35.33 -8.60 -19.24
C GLY A 498 35.74 -7.23 -18.68
N LYS A 499 36.89 -6.69 -19.06
CA LYS A 499 37.36 -5.36 -18.62
C LYS A 499 37.26 -4.36 -19.79
N LEU A 500 36.66 -3.19 -19.53
CA LEU A 500 36.62 -2.09 -20.49
C LEU A 500 38.06 -1.64 -20.83
N ARG A 501 38.39 -1.56 -22.11
CA ARG A 501 39.71 -1.19 -22.63
C ARG A 501 39.70 0.06 -23.47
N ALA A 502 38.67 0.25 -24.26
CA ALA A 502 38.52 1.42 -25.13
C ALA A 502 37.05 1.71 -25.39
N ASN A 503 36.75 2.93 -25.82
CA ASN A 503 35.50 3.30 -26.43
C ASN A 503 35.80 3.77 -27.87
N ILE A 504 35.02 3.34 -28.83
CA ILE A 504 35.14 3.80 -30.23
C ILE A 504 33.82 4.38 -30.68
N ASP A 505 33.92 5.49 -31.42
CA ASP A 505 32.79 6.09 -32.09
C ASP A 505 32.69 5.51 -33.50
N ILE A 506 31.51 4.96 -33.81
CA ILE A 506 31.27 4.31 -35.09
C ILE A 506 29.93 4.73 -35.68
N ALA A 507 29.84 4.90 -37.01
CA ALA A 507 28.56 5.24 -37.63
C ALA A 507 27.51 4.16 -37.39
N VAL A 508 26.25 4.56 -37.10
CA VAL A 508 25.13 3.67 -36.76
C VAL A 508 24.91 2.57 -37.79
N ASN A 509 25.16 2.88 -39.09
CA ASN A 509 24.96 1.95 -40.20
C ASN A 509 26.24 1.24 -40.65
N SER A 510 27.30 1.20 -39.81
CA SER A 510 28.53 0.49 -40.10
C SER A 510 28.31 -1.02 -40.15
N ASP A 511 28.86 -1.66 -41.18
CA ASP A 511 28.85 -3.11 -41.28
C ASP A 511 29.80 -3.75 -40.27
N GLU A 512 29.64 -5.05 -40.07
CA GLU A 512 30.41 -5.83 -39.09
C GLU A 512 31.93 -5.76 -39.37
N GLU A 513 32.34 -5.68 -40.61
CA GLU A 513 33.76 -5.61 -41.02
C GLU A 513 34.38 -4.26 -40.64
N THR A 514 33.66 -3.17 -40.87
CA THR A 514 34.03 -1.83 -40.44
C THR A 514 34.14 -1.75 -38.90
N ILE A 515 33.18 -2.34 -38.17
CA ILE A 515 33.20 -2.40 -36.70
C ILE A 515 34.44 -3.18 -36.23
N LYS A 516 34.68 -4.36 -36.77
CA LYS A 516 35.86 -5.20 -36.40
C LYS A 516 37.17 -4.46 -36.68
N THR A 517 37.28 -3.78 -37.82
CA THR A 517 38.47 -3.04 -38.17
C THR A 517 38.72 -1.89 -37.18
N ALA A 518 37.70 -1.12 -36.83
CA ALA A 518 37.81 -0.03 -35.87
C ALA A 518 38.18 -0.55 -34.46
N VAL A 519 37.61 -1.67 -34.03
CA VAL A 519 37.97 -2.34 -32.76
C VAL A 519 39.43 -2.77 -32.78
N HIS A 520 39.89 -3.42 -33.85
CA HIS A 520 41.28 -3.84 -33.94
C HIS A 520 42.25 -2.66 -33.93
N LEU A 521 41.97 -1.60 -34.68
CA LEU A 521 42.79 -0.39 -34.68
C LEU A 521 42.86 0.28 -33.28
N SER A 522 41.77 0.28 -32.53
CA SER A 522 41.75 0.84 -31.16
C SER A 522 42.54 0.02 -30.13
N LEU A 523 42.74 -1.28 -30.41
CA LEU A 523 43.43 -2.21 -29.52
C LEU A 523 44.92 -2.43 -29.85
N ILE A 524 45.42 -1.92 -31.00
CA ILE A 524 46.79 -2.12 -31.44
C ILE A 524 47.80 -1.68 -30.36
N HIS A 525 47.59 -0.55 -29.69
CA HIS A 525 48.48 -0.05 -28.64
C HIS A 525 48.37 -0.83 -27.33
N ILE A 526 47.39 -1.72 -27.18
CA ILE A 526 47.18 -2.51 -25.95
C ILE A 526 47.80 -3.92 -26.07
N SER A 527 48.01 -4.42 -27.28
CA SER A 527 48.53 -5.77 -27.58
C SER A 527 50.03 -5.83 -27.87
N GLU A 528 50.69 -4.73 -28.16
CA GLU A 528 52.14 -4.72 -28.48
C GLU A 528 53.11 -4.92 -27.29
N PRO A 529 52.82 -4.55 -26.01
CA PRO A 529 53.80 -4.76 -24.93
C PRO A 529 54.04 -6.21 -24.56
N THR A 530 53.17 -7.14 -24.95
CA THR A 530 53.27 -8.54 -24.46
C THR A 530 54.12 -9.43 -25.40
N ARG A 531 54.45 -8.96 -26.62
CA ARG A 531 55.31 -9.73 -27.55
C ARG A 531 56.82 -9.42 -27.44
N GLN A 532 57.22 -8.37 -26.71
CA GLN A 532 58.63 -8.03 -26.52
C GLN A 532 59.26 -8.63 -25.24
N ALA A 533 58.50 -9.40 -24.43
CA ALA A 533 58.99 -10.01 -23.20
C ALA A 533 59.31 -11.50 -23.33
N GLU A 534 59.29 -12.09 -24.55
CA GLU A 534 59.67 -13.47 -24.83
C GLU A 534 60.73 -13.53 -25.95
N ILE A 535 61.89 -12.88 -25.77
CA ILE A 535 63.15 -13.23 -26.42
C ILE A 535 64.27 -13.21 -25.37
#